data_b69fd86730f851b4b59f4d155e10a8f2
#
_entry.id   b69fd86730f851b4b59f4d155e10a8f2
#
_cell.length_a   1.000
_cell.length_b   1.000
_cell.length_c   1.000
_cell.angle_alpha   90.00
_cell.angle_beta   90.00
_cell.angle_gamma   90.00
#
_symmetry.space_group_name_H-M   'P 1'
#
loop_
_entity.id
_entity.type
_entity.pdbx_description
1 polymer ?
#
loop_
_entity_poly.entity_id
_entity_poly.type
_entity_poly.pdbx_seq_one_letter_code
_entity_poly.pdbx_strand_id
1 'polypeptide(L)'
;MGVTVKIPAQLRSVTGGESEALVEDAGTVGEVLDGLYERYDGLRERIAEDGDLRRFVNVYVEGEDIRFLDGLDTTVDDGDEVTILPAVAGGA
;
A
#
# COMPACT_ATOMS: atom_id res chain seq x y z
N MET A 1 15.68 -5.35 -8.31
CA MET A 1 14.33 -5.09 -8.76
C MET A 1 13.43 -5.15 -7.56
N GLY A 2 12.19 -4.79 -7.69
CA GLY A 2 11.31 -4.72 -6.54
C GLY A 2 9.87 -4.57 -6.96
N VAL A 3 9.05 -4.13 -6.03
CA VAL A 3 7.61 -3.95 -6.24
C VAL A 3 7.33 -2.46 -6.35
N THR A 4 6.59 -2.08 -7.38
CA THR A 4 6.20 -0.69 -7.57
C THR A 4 4.88 -0.45 -6.84
N VAL A 5 4.84 0.58 -6.00
CA VAL A 5 3.64 0.94 -5.27
C VAL A 5 3.07 2.22 -5.85
N LYS A 6 1.81 2.18 -6.26
CA LYS A 6 1.11 3.36 -6.74
C LYS A 6 0.47 4.07 -5.55
N ILE A 7 0.78 5.34 -5.39
CA ILE A 7 0.34 6.13 -4.24
C ILE A 7 -0.75 7.10 -4.70
N PRO A 8 -1.94 7.04 -4.11
CA PRO A 8 -3.05 7.90 -4.53
C PRO A 8 -2.80 9.35 -4.14
N ALA A 9 -3.48 10.25 -4.83
CA ALA A 9 -3.33 11.68 -4.59
C ALA A 9 -3.56 12.06 -3.13
N GLN A 10 -4.50 11.40 -2.47
CA GLN A 10 -4.84 11.70 -1.09
C GLN A 10 -3.69 11.44 -0.12
N LEU A 11 -2.74 10.60 -0.50
CA LEU A 11 -1.61 10.27 0.36
C LEU A 11 -0.32 10.94 -0.03
N ARG A 12 -0.32 11.71 -1.12
CA ARG A 12 0.92 12.33 -1.60
C ARG A 12 1.45 13.40 -0.66
N SER A 13 0.60 13.94 0.21
CA SER A 13 1.05 14.92 1.18
C SER A 13 2.02 14.30 2.20
N VAL A 14 1.92 12.99 2.44
CA VAL A 14 2.83 12.32 3.38
C VAL A 14 3.98 11.62 2.66
N THR A 15 3.98 11.59 1.34
CA THR A 15 5.06 11.00 0.56
C THR A 15 5.89 12.06 -0.17
N GLY A 16 5.73 13.32 0.18
CA GLY A 16 6.49 14.38 -0.46
C GLY A 16 6.11 14.62 -1.91
N GLY A 17 4.88 14.25 -2.29
CA GLY A 17 4.40 14.43 -3.65
C GLY A 17 4.65 13.23 -4.56
N GLU A 18 5.25 12.17 -4.03
CA GLU A 18 5.55 11.00 -4.85
C GLU A 18 4.30 10.22 -5.19
N SER A 19 4.15 9.89 -6.47
CA SER A 19 3.01 9.11 -6.94
C SER A 19 3.33 7.62 -7.07
N GLU A 20 4.59 7.27 -6.97
CA GLU A 20 5.05 5.87 -7.02
C GLU A 20 6.25 5.70 -6.11
N ALA A 21 6.39 4.51 -5.57
CA ALA A 21 7.57 4.17 -4.78
C ALA A 21 7.99 2.76 -5.12
N LEU A 22 9.29 2.52 -5.14
CA LEU A 22 9.83 1.19 -5.38
C LEU A 22 10.27 0.61 -4.04
N VAL A 23 9.76 -0.58 -3.70
CA VAL A 23 10.12 -1.28 -2.47
C VAL A 23 10.85 -2.55 -2.88
N GLU A 24 12.08 -2.71 -2.41
CA GLU A 24 12.89 -3.88 -2.72
C GLU A 24 12.88 -4.85 -1.55
N ASP A 25 13.17 -6.10 -1.85
CA ASP A 25 13.33 -7.15 -0.85
C ASP A 25 12.06 -7.45 -0.04
N ALA A 26 10.90 -7.21 -0.65
CA ALA A 26 9.63 -7.55 -0.01
C ALA A 26 9.05 -8.78 -0.69
N GLY A 27 8.55 -9.71 0.10
CA GLY A 27 7.92 -10.93 -0.42
C GLY A 27 6.43 -10.99 -0.21
N THR A 28 5.87 -10.08 0.58
CA THR A 28 4.44 -10.01 0.84
C THR A 28 3.98 -8.55 0.82
N VAL A 29 2.67 -8.36 0.69
CA VAL A 29 2.09 -7.02 0.74
C VAL A 29 2.42 -6.34 2.07
N GLY A 30 2.36 -7.08 3.18
CA GLY A 30 2.70 -6.52 4.48
C GLY A 30 4.12 -5.99 4.52
N GLU A 31 5.06 -6.72 3.93
CA GLU A 31 6.44 -6.28 3.89
C GLU A 31 6.62 -5.05 2.99
N VAL A 32 5.86 -4.99 1.89
CA VAL A 32 5.88 -3.82 1.02
C VAL A 32 5.43 -2.59 1.79
N LEU A 33 4.32 -2.72 2.53
CA LEU A 33 3.81 -1.59 3.30
C LEU A 33 4.76 -1.20 4.43
N ASP A 34 5.38 -2.18 5.10
CA ASP A 34 6.36 -1.88 6.14
C ASP A 34 7.52 -1.06 5.58
N GLY A 35 7.99 -1.39 4.39
CA GLY A 35 9.04 -0.63 3.74
C GLY A 35 8.64 0.80 3.46
N LEU A 36 7.38 1.01 3.09
CA LEU A 36 6.86 2.36 2.87
C LEU A 36 6.74 3.13 4.19
N TYR A 37 6.33 2.46 5.26
CA TYR A 37 6.19 3.11 6.55
C TYR A 37 7.54 3.60 7.07
N GLU A 38 8.60 2.85 6.80
CA GLU A 38 9.94 3.28 7.20
C GLU A 38 10.42 4.46 6.39
N ARG A 39 9.98 4.55 5.14
CA ARG A 39 10.42 5.61 4.24
C ARG A 39 9.64 6.91 4.44
N TYR A 40 8.37 6.80 4.75
CA TYR A 40 7.49 7.97 4.84
C TYR A 40 6.85 8.06 6.22
N ASP A 41 7.28 9.04 7.00
CA ASP A 41 6.67 9.31 8.30
C ASP A 41 5.22 9.71 8.11
N GLY A 42 4.35 9.18 8.94
CA GLY A 42 2.94 9.52 8.88
C GLY A 42 2.11 8.66 7.95
N LEU A 43 2.75 7.88 7.09
CA LEU A 43 1.98 7.05 6.16
C LEU A 43 1.25 5.93 6.90
N ARG A 44 1.90 5.33 7.89
CA ARG A 44 1.26 4.26 8.66
C ARG A 44 -0.03 4.73 9.29
N GLU A 45 -0.05 5.94 9.84
CA GLU A 45 -1.25 6.47 10.50
C GLU A 45 -2.40 6.66 9.53
N ARG A 46 -2.08 6.85 8.26
CA ARG A 46 -3.10 7.09 7.24
C ARG A 46 -3.74 5.81 6.74
N ILE A 47 -2.99 4.71 6.71
CA ILE A 47 -3.49 3.49 6.08
C ILE A 47 -3.55 2.29 7.01
N ALA A 48 -2.89 2.32 8.16
CA ALA A 48 -2.89 1.18 9.08
C ALA A 48 -3.55 1.54 10.41
N GLU A 49 -4.17 0.53 11.02
CA GLU A 49 -4.81 0.67 12.31
C GLU A 49 -4.74 -0.68 13.02
N ASP A 50 -4.17 -0.68 14.24
CA ASP A 50 -4.07 -1.89 15.06
C ASP A 50 -3.38 -3.04 14.35
N GLY A 51 -2.37 -2.74 13.55
CA GLY A 51 -1.60 -3.77 12.85
C GLY A 51 -2.20 -4.25 11.56
N ASP A 52 -3.31 -3.66 11.13
CA ASP A 52 -3.97 -4.05 9.90
C ASP A 52 -4.32 -2.80 9.12
N LEU A 53 -4.90 -2.97 7.95
CA LEU A 53 -5.34 -1.84 7.14
C LEU A 53 -6.61 -1.24 7.72
N ARG A 54 -6.73 0.08 7.59
CA ARG A 54 -7.98 0.73 7.93
C ARG A 54 -9.07 0.21 7.01
N ARG A 55 -10.31 0.14 7.53
CA ARG A 55 -11.39 -0.51 6.79
C ARG A 55 -11.71 0.17 5.45
N PHE A 56 -11.40 1.45 5.32
CA PHE A 56 -11.68 2.16 4.06
C PHE A 56 -10.44 2.31 3.17
N VAL A 57 -9.38 1.57 3.47
CA VAL A 57 -8.20 1.54 2.61
C VAL A 57 -8.19 0.22 1.86
N ASN A 58 -8.10 0.31 0.54
CA ASN A 58 -8.02 -0.87 -0.31
C ASN A 58 -6.63 -0.99 -0.88
N VAL A 59 -6.12 -2.21 -0.98
CA VAL A 59 -4.82 -2.48 -1.58
C VAL A 59 -5.01 -3.56 -2.63
N TYR A 60 -4.41 -3.34 -3.78
CA TYR A 60 -4.52 -4.26 -4.91
C TYR A 60 -3.13 -4.73 -5.32
N VAL A 61 -3.01 -5.99 -5.69
CA VAL A 61 -1.80 -6.53 -6.29
C VAL A 61 -2.15 -6.95 -7.71
N GLU A 62 -1.52 -6.34 -8.69
CA GLU A 62 -1.79 -6.61 -10.10
C GLU A 62 -3.28 -6.54 -10.41
N GLY A 63 -3.94 -5.55 -9.81
CA GLY A 63 -5.36 -5.30 -10.07
C GLY A 63 -6.32 -6.11 -9.23
N GLU A 64 -5.83 -6.98 -8.35
CA GLU A 64 -6.69 -7.79 -7.50
C GLU A 64 -6.67 -7.31 -6.06
N ASP A 65 -7.86 -7.11 -5.48
CA ASP A 65 -8.00 -6.69 -4.09
C ASP A 65 -7.47 -7.79 -3.18
N ILE A 66 -6.56 -7.44 -2.28
CA ILE A 66 -5.94 -8.44 -1.41
C ILE A 66 -6.93 -9.10 -0.44
N ARG A 67 -8.09 -8.49 -0.24
CA ARG A 67 -9.12 -9.13 0.61
C ARG A 67 -9.65 -10.41 0.00
N PHE A 68 -9.54 -10.55 -1.31
CA PHE A 68 -9.92 -11.77 -2.00
C PHE A 68 -8.73 -12.70 -2.22
N LEU A 69 -7.57 -12.32 -1.70
CA LEU A 69 -6.35 -13.11 -1.73
C LEU A 69 -6.00 -13.46 -0.28
N ASP A 70 -4.76 -13.28 0.10
CA ASP A 70 -4.30 -13.62 1.45
C ASP A 70 -4.09 -12.39 2.33
N GLY A 71 -4.75 -11.27 2.01
CA GLY A 71 -4.60 -10.05 2.78
C GLY A 71 -3.16 -9.58 2.78
N LEU A 72 -2.67 -9.18 3.94
CA LEU A 72 -1.29 -8.72 4.04
C LEU A 72 -0.26 -9.82 3.80
N ASP A 73 -0.68 -11.09 3.86
CA ASP A 73 0.21 -12.21 3.58
C ASP A 73 0.26 -12.56 2.09
N THR A 74 -0.44 -11.81 1.25
CA THR A 74 -0.41 -12.02 -0.19
C THR A 74 1.01 -11.89 -0.70
N THR A 75 1.46 -12.89 -1.45
CA THR A 75 2.80 -12.92 -2.01
C THR A 75 2.95 -11.90 -3.14
N VAL A 76 4.09 -11.24 -3.19
CA VAL A 76 4.43 -10.36 -4.31
C VAL A 76 5.77 -10.78 -4.88
N ASP A 77 5.95 -10.52 -6.15
CA ASP A 77 7.19 -10.85 -6.87
C ASP A 77 7.80 -9.58 -7.46
N ASP A 78 9.07 -9.65 -7.81
CA ASP A 78 9.73 -8.54 -8.48
C ASP A 78 8.95 -8.17 -9.73
N GLY A 79 8.72 -6.88 -9.90
CA GLY A 79 7.97 -6.39 -11.04
C GLY A 79 6.48 -6.25 -10.81
N ASP A 80 5.98 -6.77 -9.71
CA ASP A 80 4.56 -6.62 -9.40
C ASP A 80 4.22 -5.18 -9.07
N GLU A 81 2.96 -4.82 -9.27
CA GLU A 81 2.47 -3.49 -8.94
C GLU A 81 1.45 -3.59 -7.82
N VAL A 82 1.66 -2.80 -6.78
CA VAL A 82 0.75 -2.69 -5.64
C VAL A 82 0.10 -1.32 -5.71
N THR A 83 -1.22 -1.27 -5.65
CA THR A 83 -1.96 -0.01 -5.71
C THR A 83 -2.69 0.20 -4.39
N ILE A 84 -2.53 1.40 -3.81
CA ILE A 84 -3.23 1.78 -2.59
C ILE A 84 -4.33 2.75 -2.98
N LEU A 85 -5.57 2.42 -2.61
CA LEU A 85 -6.72 3.26 -2.92
C LEU A 85 -7.58 3.44 -1.67
N PRO A 86 -7.46 4.59 -0.99
CA PRO A 86 -8.37 4.85 0.12
C PRO A 86 -9.77 5.13 -0.42
N ALA A 87 -10.75 4.50 0.18
CA ALA A 87 -12.14 4.77 -0.17
C ALA A 87 -12.52 6.12 0.41
N VAL A 88 -13.28 6.89 -0.35
CA VAL A 88 -13.75 8.18 0.15
C VAL A 88 -14.96 7.93 1.03
N ALA A 89 -14.83 8.24 2.30
CA ALA A 89 -15.93 8.06 3.23
C ALA A 89 -17.11 8.94 2.83
N GLY A 90 -18.29 8.46 3.08
CA GLY A 90 -19.47 9.24 2.80
C GLY A 90 -19.82 9.24 1.33
N GLY A 91 -19.28 8.35 0.66
CA GLY A 91 -19.60 8.23 -0.67
C GLY A 91 -19.03 9.04 -1.54
N ALA A 92 -18.44 9.08 -0.94
CA ALA A 92 -18.11 9.68 -2.00
C ALA A 92 -18.24 9.00 -2.91
#